data_659a0dc84c7fdf2ee6fc20a2510dd3a3
#
_entry.id   659a0dc84c7fdf2ee6fc20a2510dd3a3
#
_cell.length_a   1.000
_cell.length_b   1.000
_cell.length_c   1.000
_cell.angle_alpha   90.00
_cell.angle_beta   90.00
_cell.angle_gamma   90.00
#
_symmetry.space_group_name_H-M   'P 1'
#
loop_
_entity.id
_entity.type
_entity.pdbx_description
1 polymer ?
#
loop_
_entity_poly.entity_id
_entity_poly.type
_entity_poly.pdbx_seq_one_letter_code
_entity_poly.pdbx_strand_id
1 'polypeptide(L)'
;NKMITMDFKKVDNIVLVIGKTEGHIDQSLFARHILNEKNGPPPEINLFNEKNNGETLLKLIDAGHIKSAHDVSIGGIITAVSKMCIKGNKGIDLKKPKYLINEIEYFFAEDQGRYIIEVSKDSLKKVTDVLNKNAVHFDELGTINEDKLFINDKTKVSIDELKTSNTNWLTNYMSK
;
A
#
# COMPACT_ATOMS: atom_id res chain seq x y z
N ASN A 1 -8.69 14.97 18.01
CA ASN A 1 -8.26 13.77 17.26
C ASN A 1 -8.80 13.88 15.84
N LYS A 2 -7.91 13.91 14.85
CA LYS A 2 -8.28 13.85 13.43
C LYS A 2 -8.36 12.39 13.02
N MET A 3 -9.45 12.00 12.38
CA MET A 3 -9.63 10.68 11.78
C MET A 3 -9.50 10.81 10.28
N ILE A 4 -8.79 9.89 9.65
CA ILE A 4 -8.74 9.74 8.20
C ILE A 4 -9.21 8.35 7.79
N THR A 5 -9.67 8.21 6.58
CA THR A 5 -10.14 6.94 6.02
C THR A 5 -9.17 6.42 4.96
N MET A 6 -9.33 5.15 4.57
CA MET A 6 -8.41 4.51 3.63
C MET A 6 -8.64 4.88 2.16
N ASP A 7 -9.85 5.36 1.81
CA ASP A 7 -10.25 5.57 0.42
C ASP A 7 -9.43 6.68 -0.27
N PHE A 8 -8.99 6.48 -1.50
CA PHE A 8 -8.35 7.51 -2.30
C PHE A 8 -9.31 8.67 -2.56
N LYS A 9 -8.83 9.91 -2.35
CA LYS A 9 -9.67 11.12 -2.35
C LYS A 9 -9.65 11.87 -3.67
N LYS A 10 -8.47 12.04 -4.28
CA LYS A 10 -8.33 12.95 -5.42
C LYS A 10 -7.34 12.43 -6.46
N VAL A 11 -7.76 12.46 -7.72
CA VAL A 11 -6.88 12.25 -8.88
C VAL A 11 -5.71 13.22 -8.84
N ASP A 12 -4.57 12.82 -9.35
CA ASP A 12 -3.28 13.52 -9.34
C ASP A 12 -2.59 13.65 -7.99
N ASN A 13 -3.19 13.19 -6.89
CA ASN A 13 -2.47 13.07 -5.64
C ASN A 13 -1.41 11.95 -5.71
N ILE A 14 -0.34 12.14 -4.96
CA ILE A 14 0.79 11.21 -4.88
C ILE A 14 0.51 10.18 -3.79
N VAL A 15 0.90 8.95 -4.03
CA VAL A 15 0.82 7.86 -3.07
C VAL A 15 2.22 7.45 -2.65
N LEU A 16 2.47 7.44 -1.33
CA LEU A 16 3.73 6.98 -0.75
C LEU A 16 3.48 5.70 0.06
N VAL A 17 4.48 4.83 0.15
CA VAL A 17 4.58 3.81 1.19
C VAL A 17 5.60 4.26 2.23
N ILE A 18 5.21 4.24 3.49
CA ILE A 18 6.06 4.45 4.67
C ILE A 18 6.54 3.09 5.15
N GLY A 19 7.80 3.00 5.54
CA GLY A 19 8.45 1.75 5.94
C GLY A 19 9.14 1.06 4.77
N LYS A 20 10.23 0.36 5.05
CA LYS A 20 11.05 -0.31 4.03
C LYS A 20 10.38 -1.61 3.58
N THR A 21 10.38 -1.88 2.28
CA THR A 21 10.02 -3.17 1.72
C THR A 21 11.29 -4.00 1.57
N GLU A 22 11.40 -5.07 2.35
CA GLU A 22 12.52 -6.01 2.30
C GLU A 22 12.27 -7.13 1.28
N GLY A 23 11.02 -7.34 0.88
CA GLY A 23 10.64 -8.33 -0.11
C GLY A 23 10.34 -9.71 0.46
N HIS A 24 9.92 -9.79 1.71
CA HIS A 24 9.64 -11.05 2.39
C HIS A 24 8.37 -11.72 1.86
N ILE A 25 8.54 -12.77 1.06
CA ILE A 25 7.45 -13.51 0.42
C ILE A 25 7.03 -14.74 1.21
N ASP A 26 7.92 -15.34 2.01
CA ASP A 26 7.62 -16.54 2.77
C ASP A 26 6.40 -16.35 3.69
N GLN A 27 5.55 -17.37 3.78
CA GLN A 27 4.28 -17.35 4.54
C GLN A 27 3.22 -16.37 4.02
N SER A 28 3.52 -15.57 2.98
CA SER A 28 2.57 -14.62 2.39
C SER A 28 1.39 -15.33 1.69
N LEU A 29 0.31 -14.59 1.42
CA LEU A 29 -0.77 -15.10 0.57
C LEU A 29 -0.27 -15.48 -0.83
N PHE A 30 0.69 -14.73 -1.37
CA PHE A 30 1.28 -15.03 -2.67
C PHE A 30 1.99 -16.39 -2.67
N ALA A 31 2.86 -16.65 -1.68
CA ALA A 31 3.54 -17.93 -1.55
C ALA A 31 2.53 -19.08 -1.42
N ARG A 32 1.53 -18.93 -0.54
CA ARG A 32 0.56 -19.97 -0.24
C ARG A 32 -0.39 -20.32 -1.40
N HIS A 33 -0.85 -19.32 -2.14
CA HIS A 33 -1.91 -19.49 -3.13
C HIS A 33 -1.43 -19.48 -4.58
N ILE A 34 -0.29 -18.84 -4.86
CA ILE A 34 0.26 -18.76 -6.22
C ILE A 34 1.42 -19.72 -6.39
N LEU A 35 2.37 -19.76 -5.44
CA LEU A 35 3.52 -20.67 -5.51
C LEU A 35 3.24 -22.04 -4.91
N ASN A 36 2.14 -22.22 -4.17
CA ASN A 36 1.82 -23.43 -3.37
C ASN A 36 2.89 -23.76 -2.32
N GLU A 37 3.59 -22.77 -1.83
CA GLU A 37 4.60 -22.89 -0.80
C GLU A 37 4.04 -22.47 0.57
N LYS A 38 4.30 -23.32 1.59
CA LYS A 38 3.79 -23.09 2.95
C LYS A 38 4.92 -23.03 3.99
N ASN A 39 6.15 -23.07 3.52
CA ASN A 39 7.35 -23.13 4.35
C ASN A 39 8.04 -21.75 4.38
N GLY A 40 9.02 -21.63 5.25
CA GLY A 40 9.81 -20.43 5.43
C GLY A 40 9.52 -19.71 6.75
N PRO A 41 10.40 -18.82 7.19
CA PRO A 41 10.22 -18.03 8.40
C PRO A 41 9.17 -16.94 8.19
N PRO A 42 8.55 -16.39 9.25
CA PRO A 42 7.79 -15.14 9.16
C PRO A 42 8.74 -13.96 8.90
N PRO A 43 8.22 -12.79 8.45
CA PRO A 43 9.03 -11.59 8.30
C PRO A 43 9.63 -11.16 9.64
N GLU A 44 10.86 -10.65 9.61
CA GLU A 44 11.50 -10.07 10.78
C GLU A 44 10.75 -8.85 11.30
N ILE A 45 10.60 -8.75 12.61
CA ILE A 45 9.94 -7.62 13.27
C ILE A 45 10.99 -6.69 13.86
N ASN A 46 11.03 -5.44 13.40
CA ASN A 46 11.83 -4.40 14.02
C ASN A 46 10.92 -3.44 14.80
N LEU A 47 10.77 -3.68 16.10
CA LEU A 47 9.87 -2.91 16.97
C LEU A 47 10.20 -1.40 17.01
N PHE A 48 11.47 -1.02 16.85
CA PHE A 48 11.88 0.38 16.80
C PHE A 48 11.32 1.04 15.54
N ASN A 49 11.51 0.42 14.37
CA ASN A 49 11.01 0.95 13.10
C ASN A 49 9.47 0.97 13.09
N GLU A 50 8.83 -0.07 13.60
CA GLU A 50 7.38 -0.16 13.67
C GLU A 50 6.77 0.99 14.49
N LYS A 51 7.31 1.20 15.69
CA LYS A 51 6.91 2.32 16.56
C LYS A 51 7.18 3.67 15.89
N ASN A 52 8.37 3.87 15.35
CA ASN A 52 8.77 5.14 14.73
C ASN A 52 7.91 5.48 13.50
N ASN A 53 7.64 4.50 12.65
CA ASN A 53 6.77 4.66 11.46
C ASN A 53 5.34 5.04 11.89
N GLY A 54 4.78 4.32 12.86
CA GLY A 54 3.43 4.58 13.38
C GLY A 54 3.30 5.96 14.04
N GLU A 55 4.24 6.33 14.91
CA GLU A 55 4.24 7.65 15.57
C GLU A 55 4.41 8.80 14.56
N THR A 56 5.24 8.61 13.52
CA THR A 56 5.42 9.61 12.48
C THR A 56 4.17 9.73 11.62
N LEU A 57 3.51 8.62 11.29
CA LEU A 57 2.21 8.63 10.61
C LEU A 57 1.17 9.43 11.42
N LEU A 58 1.06 9.20 12.73
CA LEU A 58 0.13 9.93 13.60
C LEU A 58 0.41 11.44 13.60
N LYS A 59 1.68 11.85 13.65
CA LYS A 59 2.07 13.27 13.52
C LYS A 59 1.61 13.88 12.20
N LEU A 60 1.72 13.15 11.09
CA LEU A 60 1.27 13.61 9.77
C LEU A 60 -0.26 13.71 9.68
N ILE A 61 -1.00 12.79 10.31
CA ILE A 61 -2.47 12.83 10.44
C ILE A 61 -2.89 14.06 11.25
N ASP A 62 -2.31 14.27 12.42
CA ASP A 62 -2.64 15.39 13.30
C ASP A 62 -2.32 16.76 12.66
N ALA A 63 -1.24 16.83 11.90
CA ALA A 63 -0.89 18.01 11.12
C ALA A 63 -1.81 18.26 9.91
N GLY A 64 -2.61 17.26 9.49
CA GLY A 64 -3.52 17.37 8.33
C GLY A 64 -2.78 17.37 6.99
N HIS A 65 -1.58 16.78 6.93
CA HIS A 65 -0.74 16.76 5.74
C HIS A 65 -1.07 15.62 4.78
N ILE A 66 -1.76 14.58 5.25
CA ILE A 66 -2.15 13.43 4.45
C ILE A 66 -3.67 13.36 4.29
N LYS A 67 -4.14 12.73 3.22
CA LYS A 67 -5.56 12.69 2.82
C LYS A 67 -6.22 11.36 3.17
N SER A 68 -5.50 10.26 2.98
CA SER A 68 -5.91 8.90 3.36
C SER A 68 -4.71 8.09 3.81
N ALA A 69 -4.97 7.03 4.58
CA ALA A 69 -3.95 6.06 4.98
C ALA A 69 -4.52 4.66 5.14
N HIS A 70 -3.71 3.65 4.89
CA HIS A 70 -4.00 2.24 5.12
C HIS A 70 -2.72 1.50 5.52
N ASP A 71 -2.82 0.57 6.45
CA ASP A 71 -1.73 -0.35 6.77
C ASP A 71 -1.47 -1.34 5.64
N VAL A 72 -0.22 -1.74 5.48
CA VAL A 72 0.15 -2.85 4.61
C VAL A 72 0.28 -4.11 5.46
N SER A 73 -0.57 -5.08 5.22
CA SER A 73 -0.60 -6.36 5.94
C SER A 73 -0.73 -7.52 4.94
N ILE A 74 -1.66 -8.46 5.19
CA ILE A 74 -1.89 -9.63 4.35
C ILE A 74 -2.11 -9.26 2.88
N GLY A 75 -1.33 -9.88 1.98
CA GLY A 75 -1.35 -9.67 0.54
C GLY A 75 -0.51 -8.49 0.06
N GLY A 76 0.24 -7.83 0.96
CA GLY A 76 1.22 -6.81 0.62
C GLY A 76 0.64 -5.48 0.12
N ILE A 77 1.50 -4.70 -0.51
CA ILE A 77 1.16 -3.36 -1.05
C ILE A 77 0.00 -3.45 -2.05
N ILE A 78 0.01 -4.44 -2.94
CA ILE A 78 -1.00 -4.54 -3.99
C ILE A 78 -2.41 -4.73 -3.44
N THR A 79 -2.57 -5.52 -2.37
CA THR A 79 -3.86 -5.72 -1.72
C THR A 79 -4.32 -4.47 -0.99
N ALA A 80 -3.45 -3.79 -0.26
CA ALA A 80 -3.78 -2.54 0.43
C ALA A 80 -4.21 -1.45 -0.57
N VAL A 81 -3.43 -1.24 -1.64
CA VAL A 81 -3.77 -0.30 -2.71
C VAL A 81 -5.09 -0.65 -3.38
N SER A 82 -5.34 -1.93 -3.70
CA SER A 82 -6.60 -2.36 -4.31
C SER A 82 -7.80 -2.01 -3.44
N LYS A 83 -7.71 -2.20 -2.12
CA LYS A 83 -8.75 -1.79 -1.16
C LYS A 83 -8.98 -0.28 -1.18
N MET A 84 -7.90 0.51 -1.22
CA MET A 84 -7.98 1.98 -1.31
C MET A 84 -8.63 2.43 -2.62
N CYS A 85 -8.30 1.78 -3.74
CA CYS A 85 -8.92 2.01 -5.05
C CYS A 85 -10.42 1.69 -5.04
N ILE A 86 -10.81 0.51 -4.56
CA ILE A 86 -12.21 0.06 -4.48
C ILE A 86 -13.03 1.05 -3.65
N LYS A 87 -12.52 1.43 -2.47
CA LYS A 87 -13.23 2.33 -1.55
C LYS A 87 -13.33 3.76 -2.08
N GLY A 88 -12.28 4.27 -2.74
CA GLY A 88 -12.23 5.62 -3.30
C GLY A 88 -12.86 5.74 -4.69
N ASN A 89 -13.18 4.62 -5.33
CA ASN A 89 -13.58 4.57 -6.74
C ASN A 89 -12.61 5.32 -7.65
N LYS A 90 -11.32 5.09 -7.42
CA LYS A 90 -10.20 5.70 -8.16
C LYS A 90 -9.11 4.69 -8.40
N GLY A 91 -8.43 4.84 -9.52
CA GLY A 91 -7.29 4.02 -9.86
C GLY A 91 -5.97 4.60 -9.39
N ILE A 92 -4.89 3.95 -9.76
CA ILE A 92 -3.52 4.38 -9.48
C ILE A 92 -2.55 3.86 -10.54
N ASP A 93 -1.58 4.68 -10.91
CA ASP A 93 -0.43 4.29 -11.71
C ASP A 93 0.71 3.93 -10.75
N LEU A 94 0.85 2.62 -10.46
CA LEU A 94 1.87 2.10 -9.55
C LEU A 94 3.21 1.96 -10.25
N LYS A 95 4.26 2.35 -9.54
CA LYS A 95 5.66 2.18 -9.93
C LYS A 95 6.43 1.53 -8.79
N LYS A 96 7.30 0.58 -9.08
CA LYS A 96 8.25 0.10 -8.10
C LYS A 96 9.42 1.08 -7.97
N PRO A 97 10.10 1.14 -6.82
CA PRO A 97 11.32 1.94 -6.68
C PRO A 97 12.44 1.41 -7.58
N LYS A 98 13.46 2.25 -7.80
CA LYS A 98 14.59 1.94 -8.70
C LYS A 98 15.65 1.01 -8.08
N TYR A 99 15.57 0.68 -6.80
CA TYR A 99 16.51 -0.25 -6.17
C TYR A 99 16.20 -1.71 -6.51
N LEU A 100 17.22 -2.58 -6.32
CA LEU A 100 17.19 -3.98 -6.74
C LEU A 100 16.28 -4.86 -5.88
N ILE A 101 14.99 -4.83 -6.18
CA ILE A 101 14.01 -5.79 -5.71
C ILE A 101 13.09 -6.13 -6.89
N ASN A 102 12.69 -7.38 -7.04
CA ASN A 102 11.78 -7.75 -8.12
C ASN A 102 10.34 -7.25 -7.84
N GLU A 103 9.52 -7.19 -8.90
CA GLU A 103 8.17 -6.64 -8.80
C GLU A 103 7.26 -7.46 -7.88
N ILE A 104 7.40 -8.79 -7.89
CA ILE A 104 6.60 -9.69 -7.05
C ILE A 104 6.95 -9.45 -5.58
N GLU A 105 8.23 -9.48 -5.24
CA GLU A 105 8.69 -9.22 -3.88
C GLU A 105 8.26 -7.83 -3.39
N TYR A 106 8.33 -6.81 -4.25
CA TYR A 106 7.94 -5.46 -3.87
C TYR A 106 6.43 -5.33 -3.58
N PHE A 107 5.60 -5.84 -4.48
CA PHE A 107 4.16 -5.61 -4.38
C PHE A 107 3.42 -6.63 -3.50
N PHE A 108 3.93 -7.86 -3.37
CA PHE A 108 3.24 -8.95 -2.67
C PHE A 108 3.89 -9.35 -1.34
N ALA A 109 5.07 -8.82 -1.00
CA ALA A 109 5.68 -9.08 0.29
C ALA A 109 4.81 -8.59 1.45
N GLU A 110 4.88 -9.31 2.58
CA GLU A 110 4.11 -9.02 3.79
C GLU A 110 5.02 -8.53 4.93
N ASP A 111 6.03 -7.71 4.59
CA ASP A 111 6.90 -7.07 5.58
C ASP A 111 6.10 -6.19 6.54
N GLN A 112 6.57 -6.08 7.78
CA GLN A 112 5.87 -5.42 8.88
C GLN A 112 6.10 -3.90 8.92
N GLY A 113 5.25 -3.18 9.67
CA GLY A 113 5.41 -1.77 9.99
C GLY A 113 5.31 -0.81 8.80
N ARG A 114 4.54 -1.17 7.75
CA ARG A 114 4.37 -0.35 6.54
C ARG A 114 2.97 0.24 6.44
N TYR A 115 2.90 1.46 5.87
CA TYR A 115 1.65 2.18 5.68
C TYR A 115 1.63 2.86 4.30
N ILE A 116 0.49 2.82 3.62
CA ILE A 116 0.26 3.59 2.38
C ILE A 116 -0.45 4.88 2.76
N ILE A 117 0.04 6.00 2.22
CA ILE A 117 -0.56 7.31 2.43
C ILE A 117 -0.80 8.04 1.11
N GLU A 118 -1.91 8.78 1.05
CA GLU A 118 -2.20 9.73 -0.02
C GLU A 118 -1.81 11.14 0.39
N VAL A 119 -1.08 11.83 -0.48
CA VAL A 119 -0.54 13.16 -0.24
C VAL A 119 -0.86 14.08 -1.43
N SER A 120 -1.36 15.29 -1.17
CA SER A 120 -1.49 16.29 -2.25
C SER A 120 -0.11 16.77 -2.73
N LYS A 121 0.01 17.14 -4.00
CA LYS A 121 1.26 17.69 -4.58
C LYS A 121 1.83 18.84 -3.72
N ASP A 122 0.96 19.71 -3.22
CA ASP A 122 1.35 20.87 -2.38
C ASP A 122 1.89 20.47 -0.99
N SER A 123 1.47 19.31 -0.48
CA SER A 123 1.90 18.80 0.83
C SER A 123 3.09 17.85 0.74
N LEU A 124 3.43 17.37 -0.46
CA LEU A 124 4.45 16.33 -0.65
C LEU A 124 5.78 16.69 0.02
N LYS A 125 6.28 17.91 -0.23
CA LYS A 125 7.54 18.36 0.39
C LYS A 125 7.47 18.36 1.91
N LYS A 126 6.39 18.85 2.51
CA LYS A 126 6.21 18.88 3.97
C LYS A 126 6.19 17.47 4.56
N VAL A 127 5.50 16.54 3.90
CA VAL A 127 5.43 15.14 4.32
C VAL A 127 6.80 14.48 4.26
N THR A 128 7.51 14.61 3.13
CA THR A 128 8.85 14.01 2.96
C THR A 128 9.87 14.61 3.92
N ASP A 129 9.81 15.92 4.20
CA ASP A 129 10.66 16.58 5.20
C ASP A 129 10.43 16.00 6.61
N VAL A 130 9.16 15.72 6.99
CA VAL A 130 8.83 15.11 8.29
C VAL A 130 9.33 13.65 8.35
N LEU A 131 9.15 12.86 7.28
CA LEU A 131 9.63 11.48 7.20
C LEU A 131 11.15 11.43 7.33
N ASN A 132 11.87 12.25 6.57
CA ASN A 132 13.34 12.36 6.62
C ASN A 132 13.84 12.79 8.00
N LYS A 133 13.21 13.80 8.62
CA LYS A 133 13.58 14.28 9.95
C LYS A 133 13.45 13.20 11.03
N ASN A 134 12.49 12.30 10.88
CA ASN A 134 12.29 11.19 11.81
C ASN A 134 13.00 9.90 11.36
N ALA A 135 13.88 9.95 10.35
CA ALA A 135 14.60 8.80 9.78
C ALA A 135 13.66 7.65 9.38
N VAL A 136 12.48 7.98 8.85
CA VAL A 136 11.50 7.02 8.35
C VAL A 136 11.70 6.81 6.87
N HIS A 137 11.90 5.56 6.46
CA HIS A 137 12.01 5.20 5.05
C HIS A 137 10.66 5.36 4.36
N PHE A 138 10.68 5.82 3.11
CA PHE A 138 9.49 5.88 2.26
C PHE A 138 9.86 5.77 0.78
N ASP A 139 8.92 5.25 -0.01
CA ASP A 139 8.99 5.24 -1.46
C ASP A 139 7.76 5.91 -2.06
N GLU A 140 7.92 6.55 -3.22
CA GLU A 140 6.80 7.00 -4.03
C GLU A 140 6.25 5.80 -4.81
N LEU A 141 5.02 5.38 -4.48
CA LEU A 141 4.33 4.27 -5.13
C LEU A 141 3.73 4.66 -6.48
N GLY A 142 3.31 5.91 -6.63
CA GLY A 142 2.68 6.35 -7.86
C GLY A 142 1.70 7.50 -7.70
N THR A 143 0.82 7.64 -8.70
CA THR A 143 -0.13 8.75 -8.80
C THR A 143 -1.55 8.22 -9.00
N ILE A 144 -2.52 8.80 -8.28
CA ILE A 144 -3.94 8.43 -8.39
C ILE A 144 -4.49 8.87 -9.74
N ASN A 145 -5.19 7.97 -10.43
CA ASN A 145 -5.90 8.21 -11.69
C ASN A 145 -7.42 7.96 -11.54
N GLU A 146 -8.18 8.09 -12.63
CA GLU A 146 -9.65 8.04 -12.62
C GLU A 146 -10.20 6.64 -12.28
N ASP A 147 -9.77 5.58 -12.97
CA ASP A 147 -10.54 4.33 -13.00
C ASP A 147 -9.73 3.03 -13.10
N LYS A 148 -8.40 3.08 -13.11
CA LYS A 148 -7.58 1.88 -13.39
C LYS A 148 -6.40 1.74 -12.46
N LEU A 149 -6.13 0.52 -12.06
CA LEU A 149 -4.87 0.15 -11.42
C LEU A 149 -3.90 -0.31 -12.51
N PHE A 150 -2.80 0.42 -12.66
CA PHE A 150 -1.67 0.05 -13.50
C PHE A 150 -0.48 -0.37 -12.65
N ILE A 151 0.29 -1.35 -13.13
CA ILE A 151 1.56 -1.75 -12.53
C ILE A 151 2.65 -1.59 -13.59
N ASN A 152 3.55 -0.63 -13.40
CA ASN A 152 4.68 -0.35 -14.29
C ASN A 152 4.29 -0.24 -15.79
N ASP A 153 3.14 0.35 -16.07
CA ASP A 153 2.55 0.52 -17.41
C ASP A 153 2.29 -0.80 -18.18
N LYS A 154 2.39 -1.96 -17.51
CA LYS A 154 2.28 -3.28 -18.14
C LYS A 154 0.97 -3.99 -17.81
N THR A 155 0.64 -4.06 -16.54
CA THR A 155 -0.57 -4.73 -16.07
C THR A 155 -1.64 -3.69 -15.78
N LYS A 156 -2.85 -3.93 -16.28
CA LYS A 156 -3.99 -3.04 -16.16
C LYS A 156 -5.21 -3.80 -15.66
N VAL A 157 -5.79 -3.33 -14.57
CA VAL A 157 -7.04 -3.85 -14.01
C VAL A 157 -7.99 -2.69 -13.77
N SER A 158 -9.24 -2.78 -14.21
CA SER A 158 -10.24 -1.76 -13.93
C SER A 158 -10.73 -1.84 -12.47
N ILE A 159 -11.21 -0.72 -11.94
CA ILE A 159 -11.77 -0.71 -10.59
C ILE A 159 -13.03 -1.57 -10.50
N ASP A 160 -13.80 -1.67 -11.59
CA ASP A 160 -14.99 -2.52 -11.63
C ASP A 160 -14.65 -4.01 -11.60
N GLU A 161 -13.58 -4.43 -12.25
CA GLU A 161 -13.05 -5.81 -12.13
C GLU A 161 -12.62 -6.11 -10.69
N LEU A 162 -11.89 -5.19 -10.05
CA LEU A 162 -11.49 -5.33 -8.63
C LEU A 162 -12.70 -5.43 -7.70
N LYS A 163 -13.71 -4.56 -7.88
CA LYS A 163 -14.96 -4.59 -7.11
C LYS A 163 -15.70 -5.91 -7.30
N THR A 164 -15.88 -6.32 -8.54
CA THR A 164 -16.60 -7.55 -8.89
C THR A 164 -15.93 -8.76 -8.25
N SER A 165 -14.59 -8.87 -8.37
CA SER A 165 -13.83 -9.93 -7.72
C SER A 165 -13.98 -9.93 -6.20
N ASN A 166 -13.94 -8.74 -5.58
CA ASN A 166 -14.05 -8.60 -4.13
C ASN A 166 -15.47 -8.93 -3.60
N THR A 167 -16.52 -8.54 -4.33
CA THR A 167 -17.92 -8.71 -3.86
C THR A 167 -18.49 -10.09 -4.18
N ASN A 168 -18.14 -10.67 -5.32
CA ASN A 168 -18.71 -11.95 -5.76
C ASN A 168 -18.13 -13.16 -5.01
N TRP A 169 -17.01 -13.00 -4.34
CA TRP A 169 -16.37 -14.10 -3.62
C TRP A 169 -17.32 -14.73 -2.58
N LEU A 170 -17.93 -13.94 -1.72
CA LEU A 170 -18.82 -14.45 -0.67
C LEU A 170 -20.07 -15.11 -1.26
N THR A 171 -20.70 -14.47 -2.24
CA THR A 171 -21.87 -15.02 -2.92
C THR A 171 -21.56 -16.36 -3.56
N ASN A 172 -20.45 -16.47 -4.29
CA ASN A 172 -20.02 -17.70 -4.93
C ASN A 172 -19.63 -18.80 -3.92
N TYR A 173 -19.07 -18.41 -2.78
CA TYR A 173 -18.74 -19.35 -1.70
C TYR A 173 -19.99 -19.92 -1.03
N MET A 174 -20.98 -19.07 -0.77
CA MET A 174 -22.24 -19.46 -0.12
C MET A 174 -23.21 -20.22 -1.04
N SER A 175 -22.97 -20.20 -2.35
CA SER A 175 -23.80 -20.90 -3.37
C SER A 175 -23.32 -22.33 -3.67
N LYS A 176 -22.26 -22.78 -3.03
CA LYS A 176 -21.71 -24.14 -3.13
C LYS A 176 -22.29 -25.03 -2.05
#